data_05cb7f94714e6cecfc667863936ffe1b
#
_entry.id   05cb7f94714e6cecfc667863936ffe1b
#
_cell.length_a   1.000
_cell.length_b   1.000
_cell.length_c   1.000
_cell.angle_alpha   90.00
_cell.angle_beta   90.00
_cell.angle_gamma   90.00
#
_symmetry.space_group_name_H-M   'P 1'
#
loop_
_entity.id
_entity.type
_entity.pdbx_description
1 polymer ?
#
loop_
_entity_poly.entity_id
_entity_poly.type
_entity_poly.pdbx_seq_one_letter_code
_entity_poly.pdbx_strand_id
1 'polypeptide(L)'
;MFKTIATIFFMTLSLSALAYFHYPEDRNYTSNDRGYTQYGAPSLYKTGKYALTFDDGPHPIYTPKILDALKLANAKATFFILTSNVNEKTFPLVKRMLDEGHIVASHGYTHDNSNTVTREVWKARVKKSIIDVAALYKRAGHSFDKFYYRFPYAAYGQRSDYHHMNVLKEISQELMGDNCIHFAFWDFDSSDWVPGMTPEEVLSNFKASNEGGKYITYKTIKTKAGKTTQIKVRKDISSPNSGGVVLEHDIQHSSAEGITKILEYVASNNLEIVRLDEVEEFKITKNCRMKE
;
A
#
# COMPACT_ATOMS: atom_id res chain seq x y z
N MET A 1 55.31 39.09 -16.21
CA MET A 1 53.83 39.29 -16.19
C MET A 1 53.20 37.92 -16.44
N PHE A 2 53.00 37.11 -15.38
CA PHE A 2 52.41 35.77 -15.47
C PHE A 2 50.92 35.85 -15.20
N LYS A 3 50.11 35.48 -16.17
CA LYS A 3 48.65 35.34 -16.01
C LYS A 3 48.34 33.91 -15.49
N THR A 4 47.90 33.83 -14.25
CA THR A 4 47.40 32.59 -13.65
C THR A 4 45.98 32.37 -14.17
N ILE A 5 45.76 31.29 -14.91
CA ILE A 5 44.42 30.85 -15.34
C ILE A 5 43.88 29.97 -14.20
N ALA A 6 42.89 30.46 -13.50
CA ALA A 6 42.19 29.64 -12.51
C ALA A 6 41.18 28.74 -13.25
N THR A 7 41.45 27.45 -13.26
CA THR A 7 40.50 26.44 -13.77
C THR A 7 39.43 26.17 -12.69
N ILE A 8 38.22 26.67 -12.92
CA ILE A 8 37.06 26.35 -12.05
C ILE A 8 36.62 24.94 -12.41
N PHE A 9 36.84 24.03 -11.50
CA PHE A 9 36.29 22.65 -11.58
C PHE A 9 34.82 22.72 -11.16
N PHE A 10 33.92 22.65 -12.13
CA PHE A 10 32.51 22.40 -11.84
C PHE A 10 32.35 20.95 -11.40
N MET A 11 32.26 20.76 -10.10
CA MET A 11 31.82 19.49 -9.51
C MET A 11 30.32 19.38 -9.78
N THR A 12 29.93 18.67 -10.83
CA THR A 12 28.57 18.22 -11.03
C THR A 12 28.26 17.23 -9.92
N LEU A 13 27.59 17.70 -8.86
CA LEU A 13 26.89 16.78 -7.96
C LEU A 13 25.83 16.08 -8.81
N SER A 14 26.13 14.88 -9.26
CA SER A 14 25.10 13.93 -9.63
C SER A 14 24.24 13.72 -8.39
N LEU A 15 23.04 14.29 -8.36
CA LEU A 15 21.98 13.75 -7.52
C LEU A 15 21.80 12.29 -7.97
N SER A 16 22.49 11.38 -7.30
CA SER A 16 22.12 9.99 -7.34
C SER A 16 20.67 9.96 -6.89
N ALA A 17 19.76 9.66 -7.82
CA ALA A 17 18.42 9.26 -7.48
C ALA A 17 18.57 8.25 -6.35
N LEU A 18 18.03 8.57 -5.17
CA LEU A 18 17.99 7.64 -4.04
C LEU A 18 17.22 6.45 -4.57
N ALA A 19 17.95 5.38 -4.92
CA ALA A 19 17.34 4.15 -5.33
C ALA A 19 16.38 3.75 -4.20
N TYR A 20 15.11 3.61 -4.53
CA TYR A 20 14.11 3.16 -3.59
C TYR A 20 14.36 1.69 -3.32
N PHE A 21 14.76 1.39 -2.10
CA PHE A 21 15.04 0.03 -1.68
C PHE A 21 13.81 -0.54 -0.96
N HIS A 22 13.28 -1.61 -1.49
CA HIS A 22 12.16 -2.35 -0.88
C HIS A 22 12.58 -3.11 0.37
N TYR A 23 13.89 -3.18 0.65
CA TYR A 23 14.44 -3.82 1.84
C TYR A 23 15.36 -2.86 2.57
N PRO A 24 15.31 -2.95 3.90
CA PRO A 24 16.04 -2.06 4.80
C PRO A 24 17.56 -2.26 4.86
N GLU A 25 18.14 -3.08 4.04
CA GLU A 25 19.56 -3.45 4.07
C GLU A 25 20.52 -2.26 4.04
N ASP A 26 20.08 -1.20 3.35
CA ASP A 26 20.90 -0.01 3.14
C ASP A 26 20.53 1.15 4.05
N ARG A 27 19.66 0.92 5.03
CA ARG A 27 19.22 1.93 5.99
C ARG A 27 19.61 1.55 7.40
N ASN A 28 20.36 2.41 8.07
CA ASN A 28 20.53 2.34 9.51
C ASN A 28 19.18 2.67 10.17
N TYR A 29 18.47 1.63 10.62
CA TYR A 29 17.26 1.80 11.44
C TYR A 29 17.66 2.36 12.79
N THR A 30 17.50 3.64 12.93
CA THR A 30 17.71 4.35 14.19
C THR A 30 16.33 4.69 14.78
N SER A 31 16.33 5.07 16.05
CA SER A 31 15.16 5.65 16.73
C SER A 31 14.58 6.90 16.04
N ASN A 32 15.27 7.41 15.01
CA ASN A 32 14.86 8.56 14.18
C ASN A 32 14.14 8.15 12.89
N ASP A 33 13.75 6.90 12.72
CA ASP A 33 12.92 6.47 11.59
C ASP A 33 11.63 7.30 11.56
N ARG A 34 11.44 8.01 10.43
CA ARG A 34 10.33 8.98 10.27
C ARG A 34 8.99 8.32 9.96
N GLY A 35 8.90 7.01 10.08
CA GLY A 35 7.70 6.24 9.80
C GLY A 35 7.57 5.83 8.32
N TYR A 36 6.42 5.27 7.99
CA TYR A 36 6.18 4.62 6.71
C TYR A 36 6.21 5.57 5.49
N THR A 37 6.01 6.87 5.70
CA THR A 37 5.97 7.87 4.61
C THR A 37 7.27 7.97 3.81
N GLN A 38 8.39 7.51 4.36
CA GLN A 38 9.64 7.41 3.62
C GLN A 38 9.68 6.26 2.59
N TYR A 39 8.66 5.41 2.58
CA TYR A 39 8.52 4.26 1.69
C TYR A 39 7.39 4.45 0.68
N GLY A 40 7.08 5.68 0.33
CA GLY A 40 6.11 6.01 -0.72
C GLY A 40 6.63 5.76 -2.13
N ALA A 41 5.88 6.23 -3.12
CA ALA A 41 6.16 6.11 -4.56
C ALA A 41 6.44 7.46 -5.24
N PRO A 42 7.58 8.12 -4.95
CA PRO A 42 7.91 9.41 -5.55
C PRO A 42 7.97 9.39 -7.07
N SER A 43 8.19 8.25 -7.71
CA SER A 43 8.14 8.13 -9.18
C SER A 43 6.77 8.50 -9.76
N LEU A 44 5.71 8.44 -8.95
CA LEU A 44 4.36 8.82 -9.33
C LEU A 44 4.04 10.32 -9.06
N TYR A 45 4.86 11.01 -8.26
CA TYR A 45 4.55 12.39 -7.87
C TYR A 45 4.55 13.34 -9.07
N LYS A 46 3.53 14.18 -9.15
CA LYS A 46 3.28 15.14 -10.25
C LYS A 46 3.08 14.51 -11.62
N THR A 47 2.71 13.25 -11.67
CA THR A 47 2.45 12.53 -12.94
C THR A 47 0.97 12.39 -13.26
N GLY A 48 0.08 12.60 -12.29
CA GLY A 48 -1.34 12.26 -12.43
C GLY A 48 -1.63 10.75 -12.42
N LYS A 49 -0.64 9.92 -12.08
CA LYS A 49 -0.79 8.45 -12.03
C LYS A 49 -1.00 7.98 -10.62
N TYR A 50 -1.98 7.09 -10.44
CA TYR A 50 -2.37 6.55 -9.14
C TYR A 50 -2.40 5.04 -9.17
N ALA A 51 -1.83 4.39 -8.15
CA ALA A 51 -2.01 2.96 -7.92
C ALA A 51 -3.07 2.76 -6.83
N LEU A 52 -4.25 2.27 -7.21
CA LEU A 52 -5.32 1.98 -6.26
C LEU A 52 -5.01 0.70 -5.50
N THR A 53 -5.12 0.76 -4.18
CA THR A 53 -4.93 -0.39 -3.30
C THR A 53 -6.04 -0.47 -2.27
N PHE A 54 -6.48 -1.71 -1.97
CA PHE A 54 -7.56 -1.99 -1.05
C PHE A 54 -7.09 -2.99 0.01
N ASP A 55 -7.30 -2.66 1.28
CA ASP A 55 -6.90 -3.47 2.41
C ASP A 55 -8.09 -4.18 3.07
N ASP A 56 -7.81 -5.20 3.87
CA ASP A 56 -8.69 -5.93 4.80
C ASP A 56 -9.67 -6.93 4.19
N GLY A 57 -9.91 -6.92 2.89
CA GLY A 57 -10.84 -7.83 2.23
C GLY A 57 -10.40 -9.32 2.22
N PRO A 58 -11.17 -10.17 1.53
CA PRO A 58 -12.37 -9.83 0.77
C PRO A 58 -13.62 -9.72 1.65
N HIS A 59 -14.50 -8.75 1.33
CA HIS A 59 -15.79 -8.56 1.98
C HIS A 59 -16.94 -8.99 1.04
N PRO A 60 -17.91 -9.82 1.50
CA PRO A 60 -18.88 -10.44 0.60
C PRO A 60 -19.84 -9.44 -0.09
N ILE A 61 -19.99 -8.23 0.45
CA ILE A 61 -20.91 -7.20 -0.08
C ILE A 61 -20.15 -6.08 -0.80
N TYR A 62 -19.04 -5.60 -0.25
CA TYR A 62 -18.37 -4.40 -0.76
C TYR A 62 -17.32 -4.72 -1.83
N THR A 63 -16.54 -5.77 -1.66
CA THR A 63 -15.54 -6.17 -2.67
C THR A 63 -16.17 -6.38 -4.06
N PRO A 64 -17.34 -7.06 -4.24
CA PRO A 64 -17.97 -7.16 -5.57
C PRO A 64 -18.26 -5.83 -6.23
N LYS A 65 -18.75 -4.82 -5.48
CA LYS A 65 -19.04 -3.48 -6.00
C LYS A 65 -17.80 -2.77 -6.50
N ILE A 66 -16.69 -2.88 -5.76
CA ILE A 66 -15.41 -2.32 -6.17
C ILE A 66 -14.92 -3.00 -7.44
N LEU A 67 -14.98 -4.32 -7.52
CA LEU A 67 -14.59 -5.07 -8.72
C LEU A 67 -15.44 -4.71 -9.94
N ASP A 68 -16.77 -4.49 -9.76
CA ASP A 68 -17.67 -4.05 -10.83
C ASP A 68 -17.25 -2.67 -11.37
N ALA A 69 -16.97 -1.71 -10.48
CA ALA A 69 -16.52 -0.37 -10.85
C ALA A 69 -15.15 -0.39 -11.57
N LEU A 70 -14.18 -1.13 -11.04
CA LEU A 70 -12.86 -1.29 -11.66
C LEU A 70 -12.96 -1.92 -13.04
N LYS A 71 -13.80 -2.94 -13.21
CA LYS A 71 -14.04 -3.59 -14.49
C LYS A 71 -14.63 -2.63 -15.51
N LEU A 72 -15.66 -1.86 -15.11
CA LEU A 72 -16.30 -0.87 -15.98
C LEU A 72 -15.31 0.19 -16.47
N ALA A 73 -14.41 0.65 -15.60
CA ALA A 73 -13.37 1.62 -15.92
C ALA A 73 -12.12 1.00 -16.59
N ASN A 74 -12.08 -0.32 -16.80
CA ASN A 74 -10.89 -1.06 -17.24
C ASN A 74 -9.64 -0.78 -16.37
N ALA A 75 -9.83 -0.45 -15.10
CA ALA A 75 -8.78 -0.17 -14.13
C ALA A 75 -8.33 -1.45 -13.40
N LYS A 76 -7.07 -1.50 -13.00
CA LYS A 76 -6.51 -2.59 -12.20
C LYS A 76 -6.04 -2.05 -10.86
N ALA A 77 -6.18 -2.87 -9.81
CA ALA A 77 -5.83 -2.51 -8.45
C ALA A 77 -5.05 -3.63 -7.77
N THR A 78 -4.55 -3.36 -6.58
CA THR A 78 -3.96 -4.37 -5.69
C THR A 78 -4.82 -4.52 -4.45
N PHE A 79 -5.17 -5.75 -4.12
CA PHE A 79 -5.95 -6.11 -2.93
C PHE A 79 -5.02 -6.77 -1.91
N PHE A 80 -4.77 -6.10 -0.80
CA PHE A 80 -4.04 -6.62 0.35
C PHE A 80 -5.02 -7.33 1.28
N ILE A 81 -5.20 -8.62 1.09
CA ILE A 81 -6.23 -9.38 1.79
C ILE A 81 -5.76 -9.91 3.14
N LEU A 82 -6.69 -10.00 4.10
CA LEU A 82 -6.53 -10.82 5.30
C LEU A 82 -6.89 -12.25 4.95
N THR A 83 -5.93 -13.18 5.01
CA THR A 83 -6.19 -14.55 4.53
C THR A 83 -7.19 -15.30 5.41
N SER A 84 -7.42 -14.87 6.67
CA SER A 84 -8.51 -15.37 7.53
C SER A 84 -9.92 -15.04 7.00
N ASN A 85 -10.06 -14.01 6.15
CA ASN A 85 -11.35 -13.63 5.55
C ASN A 85 -11.71 -14.49 4.34
N VAL A 86 -10.76 -15.33 3.88
CA VAL A 86 -11.00 -16.21 2.72
C VAL A 86 -11.58 -17.55 3.18
N ASN A 87 -12.76 -17.85 2.69
CA ASN A 87 -13.49 -19.09 2.92
C ASN A 87 -14.24 -19.48 1.64
N GLU A 88 -15.03 -20.55 1.65
CA GLU A 88 -15.74 -21.01 0.45
C GLU A 88 -16.70 -19.99 -0.16
N LYS A 89 -17.22 -19.04 0.63
CA LYS A 89 -18.11 -17.97 0.15
C LYS A 89 -17.34 -16.80 -0.46
N THR A 90 -16.15 -16.52 0.02
CA THR A 90 -15.35 -15.34 -0.40
C THR A 90 -14.22 -15.70 -1.37
N PHE A 91 -13.81 -16.98 -1.45
CA PHE A 91 -12.83 -17.43 -2.45
C PHE A 91 -13.21 -17.07 -3.91
N PRO A 92 -14.50 -17.16 -4.34
CA PRO A 92 -14.87 -16.70 -5.67
C PRO A 92 -14.50 -15.24 -5.97
N LEU A 93 -14.47 -14.36 -4.94
CA LEU A 93 -14.04 -12.97 -5.09
C LEU A 93 -12.54 -12.88 -5.33
N VAL A 94 -11.74 -13.67 -4.59
CA VAL A 94 -10.28 -13.76 -4.83
C VAL A 94 -9.99 -14.27 -6.23
N LYS A 95 -10.71 -15.32 -6.65
CA LYS A 95 -10.58 -15.83 -8.03
C LYS A 95 -10.94 -14.75 -9.06
N ARG A 96 -12.03 -14.02 -8.84
CA ARG A 96 -12.45 -12.91 -9.70
C ARG A 96 -11.38 -11.80 -9.78
N MET A 97 -10.78 -11.41 -8.64
CA MET A 97 -9.68 -10.44 -8.62
C MET A 97 -8.57 -10.88 -9.58
N LEU A 98 -8.15 -12.14 -9.49
CA LEU A 98 -7.07 -12.69 -10.32
C LEU A 98 -7.47 -12.80 -11.80
N ASP A 99 -8.67 -13.32 -12.08
CA ASP A 99 -9.19 -13.44 -13.46
C ASP A 99 -9.34 -12.08 -14.16
N GLU A 100 -9.66 -11.02 -13.41
CA GLU A 100 -9.78 -9.66 -13.93
C GLU A 100 -8.43 -8.91 -13.96
N GLY A 101 -7.31 -9.56 -13.58
CA GLY A 101 -5.95 -9.04 -13.69
C GLY A 101 -5.52 -8.10 -12.59
N HIS A 102 -6.20 -8.14 -11.44
CA HIS A 102 -5.76 -7.46 -10.22
C HIS A 102 -4.64 -8.24 -9.54
N ILE A 103 -3.89 -7.57 -8.67
CA ILE A 103 -2.92 -8.22 -7.80
C ILE A 103 -3.61 -8.56 -6.48
N VAL A 104 -3.45 -9.79 -6.01
CA VAL A 104 -3.83 -10.22 -4.66
C VAL A 104 -2.56 -10.37 -3.84
N ALA A 105 -2.48 -9.64 -2.75
CA ALA A 105 -1.31 -9.54 -1.90
C ALA A 105 -1.68 -9.81 -0.43
N SER A 106 -0.70 -9.97 0.44
CA SER A 106 -0.94 -10.28 1.84
C SER A 106 -1.02 -9.02 2.70
N HIS A 107 -2.09 -8.91 3.50
CA HIS A 107 -2.21 -7.98 4.64
C HIS A 107 -2.07 -8.70 5.99
N GLY A 108 -1.56 -9.92 5.97
CA GLY A 108 -1.44 -10.80 7.12
C GLY A 108 -2.53 -11.86 7.16
N TYR A 109 -2.47 -12.72 8.19
CA TYR A 109 -3.51 -13.71 8.44
C TYR A 109 -4.74 -13.03 9.06
N THR A 110 -4.52 -12.28 10.12
CA THR A 110 -5.49 -11.42 10.81
C THR A 110 -4.94 -10.00 10.88
N HIS A 111 -5.80 -9.00 11.14
CA HIS A 111 -5.41 -7.59 11.21
C HIS A 111 -4.75 -7.27 12.58
N ASP A 112 -3.62 -7.91 12.86
CA ASP A 112 -2.89 -7.73 14.11
C ASP A 112 -1.99 -6.49 14.07
N ASN A 113 -1.95 -5.74 15.17
CA ASN A 113 -0.91 -4.74 15.34
C ASN A 113 0.42 -5.45 15.68
N SER A 114 1.28 -5.58 14.70
CA SER A 114 2.53 -6.32 14.82
C SER A 114 3.50 -5.72 15.85
N ASN A 115 3.39 -4.43 16.19
CA ASN A 115 4.20 -3.83 17.26
C ASN A 115 3.83 -4.33 18.68
N THR A 116 2.73 -5.07 18.84
CA THR A 116 2.24 -5.57 20.13
C THR A 116 2.43 -7.06 20.35
N VAL A 117 2.96 -7.78 19.37
CA VAL A 117 3.23 -9.23 19.43
C VAL A 117 4.72 -9.52 19.41
N THR A 118 5.13 -10.71 19.85
CA THR A 118 6.54 -11.11 19.76
C THR A 118 6.95 -11.34 18.30
N ARG A 119 8.25 -11.22 18.05
CA ARG A 119 8.85 -11.44 16.73
C ARG A 119 8.49 -12.82 16.16
N GLU A 120 8.56 -13.85 16.97
CA GLU A 120 8.30 -15.25 16.59
C GLU A 120 6.84 -15.45 16.21
N VAL A 121 5.91 -14.93 17.01
CA VAL A 121 4.46 -14.99 16.73
C VAL A 121 4.15 -14.24 15.43
N TRP A 122 4.70 -13.04 15.27
CA TRP A 122 4.49 -12.25 14.05
C TRP A 122 5.06 -12.96 12.82
N LYS A 123 6.30 -13.47 12.90
CA LYS A 123 6.94 -14.22 11.81
C LYS A 123 6.11 -15.42 11.36
N ALA A 124 5.59 -16.22 12.32
CA ALA A 124 4.76 -17.36 12.02
C ALA A 124 3.46 -16.98 11.29
N ARG A 125 2.78 -15.91 11.75
CA ARG A 125 1.52 -15.41 11.14
C ARG A 125 1.73 -14.87 9.73
N VAL A 126 2.79 -14.09 9.52
CA VAL A 126 3.10 -13.54 8.18
C VAL A 126 3.51 -14.65 7.23
N LYS A 127 4.39 -15.56 7.66
CA LYS A 127 4.78 -16.72 6.84
C LYS A 127 3.54 -17.52 6.41
N LYS A 128 2.62 -17.78 7.34
CA LYS A 128 1.34 -18.44 7.02
C LYS A 128 0.57 -17.66 5.96
N SER A 129 0.40 -16.35 6.11
CA SER A 129 -0.39 -15.54 5.17
C SER A 129 0.21 -15.51 3.76
N ILE A 130 1.53 -15.49 3.62
CA ILE A 130 2.20 -15.58 2.31
C ILE A 130 1.95 -16.94 1.66
N ILE A 131 2.03 -18.03 2.44
CA ILE A 131 1.73 -19.39 1.96
C ILE A 131 0.25 -19.50 1.57
N ASP A 132 -0.65 -18.94 2.37
CA ASP A 132 -2.08 -18.92 2.06
C ASP A 132 -2.36 -18.19 0.74
N VAL A 133 -1.77 -17.00 0.51
CA VAL A 133 -1.92 -16.26 -0.76
C VAL A 133 -1.40 -17.09 -1.93
N ALA A 134 -0.24 -17.74 -1.80
CA ALA A 134 0.29 -18.61 -2.85
C ALA A 134 -0.67 -19.77 -3.17
N ALA A 135 -1.27 -20.38 -2.14
CA ALA A 135 -2.26 -21.45 -2.30
C ALA A 135 -3.54 -20.94 -2.98
N LEU A 136 -3.97 -19.69 -2.71
CA LEU A 136 -5.13 -19.08 -3.37
C LEU A 136 -4.88 -18.86 -4.87
N TYR A 137 -3.72 -18.36 -5.25
CA TYR A 137 -3.32 -18.25 -6.67
C TYR A 137 -3.38 -19.62 -7.36
N LYS A 138 -2.74 -20.64 -6.76
CA LYS A 138 -2.76 -22.00 -7.29
C LYS A 138 -4.18 -22.54 -7.42
N ARG A 139 -5.02 -22.38 -6.39
CA ARG A 139 -6.42 -22.80 -6.40
C ARG A 139 -7.24 -22.09 -7.49
N ALA A 140 -6.93 -20.83 -7.77
CA ALA A 140 -7.58 -20.02 -8.81
C ALA A 140 -7.05 -20.35 -10.23
N GLY A 141 -5.98 -21.13 -10.37
CA GLY A 141 -5.36 -21.47 -11.65
C GLY A 141 -4.38 -20.43 -12.17
N HIS A 142 -3.86 -19.57 -11.29
CA HIS A 142 -2.91 -18.51 -11.61
C HIS A 142 -1.52 -18.77 -11.03
N SER A 143 -0.49 -18.22 -11.67
CA SER A 143 0.87 -18.22 -11.14
C SER A 143 1.04 -17.15 -10.09
N PHE A 144 1.71 -17.49 -8.98
CA PHE A 144 2.05 -16.54 -7.94
C PHE A 144 3.48 -16.05 -8.13
N ASP A 145 3.63 -14.84 -8.65
CA ASP A 145 4.92 -14.20 -8.96
C ASP A 145 5.03 -12.77 -8.40
N LYS A 146 3.99 -12.28 -7.73
CA LYS A 146 3.91 -10.93 -7.15
C LYS A 146 3.79 -11.01 -5.64
N PHE A 147 4.92 -11.02 -4.94
CA PHE A 147 5.01 -11.22 -3.50
C PHE A 147 4.97 -9.88 -2.76
N TYR A 148 3.79 -9.27 -2.65
CA TYR A 148 3.62 -8.04 -1.87
C TYR A 148 3.05 -8.33 -0.49
N TYR A 149 3.49 -7.50 0.48
CA TYR A 149 2.99 -7.48 1.83
C TYR A 149 2.71 -6.04 2.27
N ARG A 150 1.62 -5.81 2.98
CA ARG A 150 1.35 -4.55 3.66
C ARG A 150 1.13 -4.80 5.15
N PHE A 151 1.80 -3.99 5.97
CA PHE A 151 1.70 -4.09 7.42
C PHE A 151 0.37 -3.51 7.91
N PRO A 152 -0.49 -4.27 8.65
CA PRO A 152 -1.61 -3.70 9.36
C PRO A 152 -1.17 -2.52 10.24
N TYR A 153 -1.96 -1.44 10.24
CA TYR A 153 -1.66 -0.18 10.95
C TYR A 153 -0.33 0.49 10.56
N ALA A 154 0.27 0.15 9.45
CA ALA A 154 1.66 0.50 9.13
C ALA A 154 2.65 0.12 10.26
N ALA A 155 2.36 -0.91 11.03
CA ALA A 155 3.11 -1.32 12.21
C ALA A 155 4.29 -2.23 11.84
N TYR A 156 5.37 -1.65 11.30
CA TYR A 156 6.53 -2.41 10.80
C TYR A 156 7.66 -2.60 11.82
N GLY A 157 7.41 -2.31 13.10
CA GLY A 157 8.41 -2.42 14.17
C GLY A 157 9.55 -1.41 14.02
N GLN A 158 9.46 -0.28 14.74
CA GLN A 158 10.42 0.83 14.61
C GLN A 158 11.65 0.71 15.53
N ARG A 159 11.78 -0.41 16.24
CA ARG A 159 12.90 -0.64 17.15
C ARG A 159 14.01 -1.39 16.44
N SER A 160 15.27 -1.05 16.71
CA SER A 160 16.44 -1.67 16.10
C SER A 160 16.56 -3.17 16.41
N ASP A 161 16.10 -3.59 17.59
CA ASP A 161 16.07 -4.98 18.04
C ASP A 161 14.83 -5.77 17.55
N TYR A 162 13.84 -5.06 16.98
CA TYR A 162 12.58 -5.62 16.57
C TYR A 162 12.04 -4.89 15.35
N HIS A 163 12.60 -5.24 14.20
CA HIS A 163 12.24 -4.63 12.93
C HIS A 163 11.60 -5.65 12.00
N HIS A 164 10.30 -5.50 11.77
CA HIS A 164 9.50 -6.48 11.03
C HIS A 164 9.87 -6.60 9.55
N MET A 165 10.41 -5.56 8.94
CA MET A 165 10.90 -5.64 7.57
C MET A 165 12.06 -6.63 7.43
N ASN A 166 12.94 -6.72 8.44
CA ASN A 166 14.00 -7.74 8.47
C ASN A 166 13.41 -9.15 8.57
N VAL A 167 12.30 -9.31 9.28
CA VAL A 167 11.59 -10.59 9.38
C VAL A 167 10.95 -10.97 8.05
N LEU A 168 10.41 -10.02 7.29
CA LEU A 168 9.93 -10.28 5.91
C LEU A 168 11.06 -10.81 5.03
N LYS A 169 12.25 -10.24 5.14
CA LYS A 169 13.43 -10.73 4.43
C LYS A 169 13.76 -12.16 4.82
N GLU A 170 13.76 -12.50 6.11
CA GLU A 170 13.97 -13.86 6.57
C GLU A 170 12.93 -14.83 6.02
N ILE A 171 11.65 -14.46 6.05
CA ILE A 171 10.57 -15.26 5.48
C ILE A 171 10.79 -15.45 3.97
N SER A 172 11.17 -14.40 3.27
CA SER A 172 11.48 -14.46 1.84
C SER A 172 12.62 -15.42 1.54
N GLN A 173 13.71 -15.36 2.29
CA GLN A 173 14.85 -16.29 2.16
C GLN A 173 14.43 -17.74 2.46
N GLU A 174 13.61 -17.96 3.49
CA GLU A 174 13.12 -19.28 3.84
C GLU A 174 12.24 -19.88 2.73
N LEU A 175 11.27 -19.10 2.24
CA LEU A 175 10.26 -19.59 1.29
C LEU A 175 10.75 -19.61 -0.15
N MET A 176 11.65 -18.70 -0.55
CA MET A 176 12.02 -18.49 -1.96
C MET A 176 13.52 -18.51 -2.22
N GLY A 177 14.35 -18.45 -1.18
CA GLY A 177 15.81 -18.47 -1.31
C GLY A 177 16.43 -17.13 -1.70
N ASP A 178 15.63 -16.06 -1.82
CA ASP A 178 16.09 -14.70 -2.12
C ASP A 178 15.11 -13.67 -1.53
N ASN A 179 15.45 -12.39 -1.63
CA ASN A 179 14.61 -11.27 -1.20
C ASN A 179 13.55 -10.99 -2.28
N CYS A 180 12.40 -11.59 -2.13
CA CYS A 180 11.32 -11.60 -3.12
C CYS A 180 10.01 -10.97 -2.60
N ILE A 181 9.86 -10.83 -1.29
CA ILE A 181 8.66 -10.23 -0.71
C ILE A 181 8.88 -8.72 -0.64
N HIS A 182 8.11 -7.96 -1.38
CA HIS A 182 8.11 -6.50 -1.36
C HIS A 182 7.03 -6.00 -0.41
N PHE A 183 7.35 -5.05 0.46
CA PHE A 183 6.32 -4.36 1.22
C PHE A 183 5.87 -3.11 0.47
N ALA A 184 4.59 -2.75 0.60
CA ALA A 184 4.03 -1.57 -0.01
C ALA A 184 3.21 -0.76 1.01
N PHE A 185 3.61 0.46 1.25
CA PHE A 185 2.82 1.45 1.97
C PHE A 185 2.00 2.30 0.99
N TRP A 186 1.63 3.49 1.38
CA TRP A 186 0.81 4.40 0.59
C TRP A 186 1.33 5.84 0.70
N ASP A 187 1.02 6.63 -0.30
CA ASP A 187 1.30 8.07 -0.34
C ASP A 187 0.11 8.89 0.13
N PHE A 188 -1.08 8.33 -0.07
CA PHE A 188 -2.33 8.97 0.22
C PHE A 188 -3.32 8.01 0.88
N ASP A 189 -3.85 8.38 2.03
CA ASP A 189 -4.89 7.66 2.77
C ASP A 189 -6.24 8.32 2.46
N SER A 190 -7.17 7.58 1.86
CA SER A 190 -8.52 8.08 1.54
C SER A 190 -9.32 8.43 2.79
N SER A 191 -8.89 7.95 3.95
CA SER A 191 -9.58 8.04 5.25
C SER A 191 -10.98 7.41 5.27
N ASP A 192 -11.25 6.49 4.37
CA ASP A 192 -12.53 5.79 4.23
C ASP A 192 -12.94 5.02 5.49
N TRP A 193 -11.95 4.59 6.28
CA TRP A 193 -12.10 3.87 7.55
C TRP A 193 -12.46 4.77 8.75
N VAL A 194 -12.40 6.10 8.60
CA VAL A 194 -12.74 7.04 9.66
C VAL A 194 -14.26 7.02 9.90
N PRO A 195 -14.73 6.86 11.16
CA PRO A 195 -16.16 6.75 11.44
C PRO A 195 -16.99 7.89 10.84
N GLY A 196 -18.01 7.52 10.10
CA GLY A 196 -18.95 8.46 9.46
C GLY A 196 -18.42 9.11 8.18
N MET A 197 -17.37 8.58 7.56
CA MET A 197 -16.98 9.00 6.20
C MET A 197 -18.08 8.62 5.19
N THR A 198 -18.32 9.53 4.25
CA THR A 198 -19.25 9.31 3.14
C THR A 198 -18.51 9.08 1.83
N PRO A 199 -19.15 8.49 0.81
CA PRO A 199 -18.56 8.34 -0.53
C PRO A 199 -18.07 9.66 -1.14
N GLU A 200 -18.82 10.76 -0.90
CA GLU A 200 -18.46 12.11 -1.37
C GLU A 200 -17.22 12.64 -0.66
N GLU A 201 -17.06 12.34 0.62
CA GLU A 201 -15.88 12.75 1.39
C GLU A 201 -14.63 11.97 0.95
N VAL A 202 -14.76 10.67 0.61
CA VAL A 202 -13.68 9.86 0.03
C VAL A 202 -13.24 10.44 -1.31
N LEU A 203 -14.20 10.76 -2.20
CA LEU A 203 -13.91 11.47 -3.45
C LEU A 203 -13.25 12.84 -3.20
N SER A 204 -13.75 13.62 -2.23
CA SER A 204 -13.16 14.93 -1.88
C SER A 204 -11.71 14.80 -1.45
N ASN A 205 -11.41 13.76 -0.66
CA ASN A 205 -10.04 13.45 -0.25
C ASN A 205 -9.16 13.09 -1.45
N PHE A 206 -9.66 12.24 -2.36
CA PHE A 206 -8.91 11.90 -3.59
C PHE A 206 -8.62 13.14 -4.43
N LYS A 207 -9.59 14.04 -4.62
CA LYS A 207 -9.39 15.34 -5.30
C LYS A 207 -8.31 16.17 -4.60
N ALA A 208 -8.36 16.25 -3.27
CA ALA A 208 -7.36 17.00 -2.51
C ALA A 208 -5.94 16.43 -2.66
N SER A 209 -5.77 15.12 -2.87
CA SER A 209 -4.46 14.52 -3.15
C SER A 209 -3.92 14.92 -4.55
N ASN A 210 -4.81 15.26 -5.47
CA ASN A 210 -4.46 15.65 -6.85
C ASN A 210 -4.22 17.17 -6.99
N GLU A 211 -5.15 17.97 -6.52
CA GLU A 211 -5.21 19.42 -6.78
C GLU A 211 -5.05 20.28 -5.52
N GLY A 212 -4.93 19.64 -4.36
CA GLY A 212 -4.90 20.33 -3.07
C GLY A 212 -6.28 20.68 -2.54
N GLY A 213 -6.32 21.41 -1.44
CA GLY A 213 -7.55 21.83 -0.80
C GLY A 213 -7.88 21.03 0.46
N LYS A 214 -9.17 20.95 0.79
CA LYS A 214 -9.61 20.38 2.07
C LYS A 214 -9.54 18.85 2.04
N TYR A 215 -8.85 18.32 3.04
CA TYR A 215 -8.68 16.90 3.30
C TYR A 215 -9.31 16.54 4.64
N ILE A 216 -10.12 15.49 4.65
CA ILE A 216 -10.77 14.97 5.85
C ILE A 216 -9.95 13.83 6.40
N THR A 217 -9.57 13.94 7.66
CA THR A 217 -8.83 12.91 8.39
C THR A 217 -9.41 12.78 9.79
N TYR A 218 -8.70 12.17 10.71
CA TYR A 218 -9.17 11.98 12.07
C TYR A 218 -8.27 12.63 13.11
N LYS A 219 -8.85 12.84 14.29
CA LYS A 219 -8.13 13.13 15.52
C LYS A 219 -8.63 12.18 16.61
N THR A 220 -7.70 11.58 17.31
CA THR A 220 -8.02 10.78 18.51
C THR A 220 -8.25 11.70 19.70
N ILE A 221 -9.38 11.55 20.34
CA ILE A 221 -9.74 12.30 21.55
C ILE A 221 -10.14 11.34 22.70
N LYS A 222 -9.98 11.80 23.92
CA LYS A 222 -10.57 11.14 25.10
C LYS A 222 -11.92 11.79 25.38
N THR A 223 -12.96 10.95 25.46
CA THR A 223 -14.30 11.40 25.89
C THR A 223 -14.32 11.75 27.38
N LYS A 224 -15.37 12.45 27.83
CA LYS A 224 -15.57 12.74 29.26
C LYS A 224 -15.63 11.48 30.14
N ALA A 225 -16.03 10.36 29.56
CA ALA A 225 -16.04 9.03 30.21
C ALA A 225 -14.67 8.31 30.17
N GLY A 226 -13.59 8.98 29.72
CA GLY A 226 -12.23 8.44 29.64
C GLY A 226 -12.00 7.49 28.45
N LYS A 227 -13.01 7.22 27.63
CA LYS A 227 -12.89 6.34 26.46
C LYS A 227 -12.20 7.10 25.30
N THR A 228 -11.24 6.45 24.67
CA THR A 228 -10.62 6.97 23.45
C THR A 228 -11.56 6.76 22.25
N THR A 229 -11.73 7.81 21.45
CA THR A 229 -12.50 7.75 20.19
C THR A 229 -11.85 8.61 19.13
N GLN A 230 -12.19 8.36 17.88
CA GLN A 230 -11.73 9.13 16.73
C GLN A 230 -12.88 10.00 16.22
N ILE A 231 -12.55 11.24 15.89
CA ILE A 231 -13.47 12.19 15.28
C ILE A 231 -12.89 12.69 13.96
N LYS A 232 -13.76 12.98 13.00
CA LYS A 232 -13.37 13.63 11.75
C LYS A 232 -12.85 15.05 12.01
N VAL A 233 -11.76 15.39 11.35
CA VAL A 233 -11.20 16.75 11.31
C VAL A 233 -10.82 17.10 9.88
N ARG A 234 -10.81 18.38 9.56
CA ARG A 234 -10.38 18.89 8.26
C ARG A 234 -8.99 19.48 8.36
N LYS A 235 -8.18 19.22 7.35
CA LYS A 235 -6.87 19.84 7.12
C LYS A 235 -6.84 20.39 5.70
N ASP A 236 -5.88 21.25 5.40
CA ASP A 236 -5.64 21.73 4.03
C ASP A 236 -4.36 21.11 3.50
N ILE A 237 -4.44 20.60 2.27
CA ILE A 237 -3.29 20.16 1.48
C ILE A 237 -2.90 21.31 0.56
N SER A 238 -1.76 21.96 0.86
CA SER A 238 -1.24 23.08 0.07
C SER A 238 -0.29 22.65 -1.05
N SER A 239 0.28 21.45 -0.93
CA SER A 239 1.22 20.88 -1.91
C SER A 239 0.86 19.42 -2.15
N PRO A 240 -0.12 19.13 -3.03
CA PRO A 240 -0.53 17.77 -3.32
C PRO A 240 0.56 17.03 -4.11
N ASN A 241 0.66 15.72 -3.92
CA ASN A 241 1.57 14.89 -4.71
C ASN A 241 1.11 14.76 -6.17
N SER A 242 -0.19 14.87 -6.44
CA SER A 242 -0.78 14.69 -7.78
C SER A 242 -0.33 13.39 -8.43
N GLY A 243 -0.50 12.30 -7.72
CA GLY A 243 -0.03 10.95 -8.03
C GLY A 243 0.45 10.22 -6.77
N GLY A 244 0.47 8.89 -6.81
CA GLY A 244 0.93 8.06 -5.70
C GLY A 244 0.11 6.79 -5.49
N VAL A 245 0.48 6.02 -4.49
CA VAL A 245 -0.27 4.84 -4.04
C VAL A 245 -1.40 5.27 -3.11
N VAL A 246 -2.62 4.86 -3.41
CA VAL A 246 -3.83 5.20 -2.66
C VAL A 246 -4.21 4.05 -1.74
N LEU A 247 -4.40 4.35 -0.45
CA LEU A 247 -4.99 3.43 0.52
C LEU A 247 -6.50 3.62 0.57
N GLU A 248 -7.21 2.55 0.31
CA GLU A 248 -8.64 2.35 0.59
C GLU A 248 -8.84 0.98 1.24
N HIS A 249 -10.07 0.69 1.68
CA HIS A 249 -10.41 -0.60 2.28
C HIS A 249 -11.67 -1.16 1.60
N ASP A 250 -11.59 -2.39 1.09
CA ASP A 250 -12.73 -3.04 0.43
C ASP A 250 -13.75 -3.64 1.40
N ILE A 251 -13.59 -3.30 2.68
CA ILE A 251 -14.55 -3.58 3.76
C ILE A 251 -15.37 -2.34 4.18
N GLN A 252 -15.13 -1.19 3.55
CA GLN A 252 -15.80 0.06 3.87
C GLN A 252 -16.90 0.40 2.86
N HIS A 253 -18.07 0.79 3.36
CA HIS A 253 -19.18 1.25 2.52
C HIS A 253 -18.80 2.50 1.72
N SER A 254 -18.10 3.43 2.36
CA SER A 254 -17.67 4.70 1.75
C SER A 254 -16.76 4.49 0.54
N SER A 255 -15.83 3.55 0.58
CA SER A 255 -14.99 3.16 -0.56
C SER A 255 -15.82 2.44 -1.63
N ALA A 256 -16.62 1.45 -1.24
CA ALA A 256 -17.41 0.67 -2.20
C ALA A 256 -18.39 1.49 -3.03
N GLU A 257 -18.97 2.55 -2.47
CA GLU A 257 -19.86 3.48 -3.18
C GLU A 257 -19.09 4.70 -3.76
N GLY A 258 -17.88 5.00 -3.23
CA GLY A 258 -17.06 6.13 -3.65
C GLY A 258 -16.20 5.84 -4.88
N ILE A 259 -15.78 4.59 -5.07
CA ILE A 259 -14.82 4.22 -6.11
C ILE A 259 -15.28 4.57 -7.53
N THR A 260 -16.57 4.40 -7.85
CA THR A 260 -17.11 4.79 -9.15
C THR A 260 -16.87 6.28 -9.41
N LYS A 261 -17.15 7.14 -8.40
CA LYS A 261 -16.95 8.59 -8.51
C LYS A 261 -15.46 8.97 -8.66
N ILE A 262 -14.58 8.24 -8.00
CA ILE A 262 -13.12 8.41 -8.15
C ILE A 262 -12.71 8.07 -9.58
N LEU A 263 -13.16 6.94 -10.12
CA LEU A 263 -12.82 6.52 -11.48
C LEU A 263 -13.38 7.48 -12.55
N GLU A 264 -14.59 8.00 -12.35
CA GLU A 264 -15.17 9.06 -13.19
C GLU A 264 -14.33 10.36 -13.13
N TYR A 265 -13.89 10.75 -11.94
CA TYR A 265 -13.01 11.91 -11.79
C TYR A 265 -11.65 11.69 -12.46
N VAL A 266 -11.06 10.50 -12.31
CA VAL A 266 -9.80 10.10 -12.97
C VAL A 266 -9.95 10.26 -14.49
N ALA A 267 -10.99 9.70 -15.09
CA ALA A 267 -11.25 9.78 -16.52
C ALA A 267 -11.47 11.23 -17.00
N SER A 268 -12.22 12.02 -16.22
CA SER A 268 -12.56 13.41 -16.60
C SER A 268 -11.39 14.39 -16.46
N ASN A 269 -10.33 14.03 -15.73
CA ASN A 269 -9.18 14.90 -15.49
C ASN A 269 -7.88 14.40 -16.12
N ASN A 270 -7.97 13.46 -17.07
CA ASN A 270 -6.82 12.85 -17.75
C ASN A 270 -5.78 12.26 -16.76
N LEU A 271 -6.27 11.70 -15.67
CA LEU A 271 -5.46 10.95 -14.72
C LEU A 271 -5.41 9.48 -15.15
N GLU A 272 -4.46 8.74 -14.63
CA GLU A 272 -4.25 7.34 -15.01
C GLU A 272 -4.22 6.44 -13.77
N ILE A 273 -4.90 5.29 -13.84
CA ILE A 273 -4.74 4.23 -12.85
C ILE A 273 -3.72 3.23 -13.39
N VAL A 274 -2.65 3.05 -12.62
CA VAL A 274 -1.59 2.07 -12.91
C VAL A 274 -1.63 0.94 -11.90
N ARG A 275 -1.16 -0.23 -12.30
CA ARG A 275 -1.03 -1.37 -11.38
C ARG A 275 0.22 -1.22 -10.53
N LEU A 276 0.22 -1.71 -9.28
CA LEU A 276 1.33 -1.53 -8.34
C LEU A 276 2.67 -2.02 -8.88
N ASP A 277 2.70 -3.13 -9.62
CA ASP A 277 3.93 -3.69 -10.20
C ASP A 277 4.44 -2.92 -11.44
N GLU A 278 3.71 -1.90 -11.91
CA GLU A 278 4.14 -0.95 -12.93
C GLU A 278 4.84 0.27 -12.31
N VAL A 279 4.69 0.48 -11.01
CA VAL A 279 5.33 1.57 -10.27
C VAL A 279 6.80 1.25 -10.01
N GLU A 280 7.70 2.18 -10.27
CA GLU A 280 9.16 1.95 -10.24
C GLU A 280 9.63 1.36 -8.91
N GLU A 281 9.13 1.89 -7.79
CA GLU A 281 9.49 1.47 -6.44
C GLU A 281 8.99 0.06 -6.09
N PHE A 282 8.02 -0.47 -6.83
CA PHE A 282 7.38 -1.76 -6.56
C PHE A 282 7.58 -2.79 -7.67
N LYS A 283 8.37 -2.48 -8.69
CA LYS A 283 8.71 -3.45 -9.74
C LYS A 283 9.45 -4.65 -9.17
N ILE A 284 8.90 -5.83 -9.42
CA ILE A 284 9.56 -7.09 -9.09
C ILE A 284 10.39 -7.50 -10.31
N THR A 285 11.70 -7.32 -10.21
CA THR A 285 12.66 -7.63 -11.29
C THR A 285 13.22 -9.04 -11.20
N LYS A 286 13.06 -9.70 -10.04
CA LYS A 286 13.54 -11.05 -9.79
C LYS A 286 12.48 -12.09 -10.17
N ASN A 287 12.92 -13.17 -10.78
CA ASN A 287 12.06 -14.33 -11.05
C ASN A 287 12.00 -15.22 -9.80
N CYS A 288 11.16 -14.84 -8.86
CA CYS A 288 10.98 -15.54 -7.59
C CYS A 288 9.90 -16.61 -7.69
N ARG A 289 10.16 -17.75 -7.05
CA ARG A 289 9.20 -18.85 -6.92
C ARG A 289 9.25 -19.41 -5.51
N MET A 290 8.11 -19.86 -5.01
CA MET A 290 8.07 -20.63 -3.78
C MET A 290 8.90 -21.90 -3.94
N LYS A 291 9.70 -22.25 -2.92
CA LYS A 291 10.34 -23.57 -2.85
C LYS A 291 9.27 -24.65 -2.71
N GLU A 292 9.48 -25.78 -3.37
CA GLU A 292 8.63 -26.96 -3.23
C GLU A 292 8.71 -27.58 -1.85
#